data_36ccd4f05ada3c1e22c3aa30a26dbca7
#
_entry.id   36ccd4f05ada3c1e22c3aa30a26dbca7
#
_cell.length_a   1.000
_cell.length_b   1.000
_cell.length_c   1.000
_cell.angle_alpha   90.00
_cell.angle_beta   90.00
_cell.angle_gamma   90.00
#
_symmetry.space_group_name_H-M   'P 1'
#
loop_
_entity.id
_entity.type
_entity.pdbx_description
1 polymer ?
#
loop_
_entity_poly.entity_id
_entity_poly.type
_entity_poly.pdbx_seq_one_letter_code
_entity_poly.pdbx_strand_id
1 'polypeptide(L)'
;MRWLKTLMAVFGAAILLAPTLGSAQDGAVKIGVLDDMSGPYSDNTGPGDLLAVRMAVADFGGSVLGKPIEVISADMQNKVDVGVGIARRWYEQDQVDLIIGIPHSAIALGVVKLAEQSNRLVMPTAAATAELTGKSCSAHSVHWVYDTYGQSKTLVNAIMKQGGDSWFFITVDYAFGHALEQNASEFVKAAGGKVLGSARHPLNNPDFSSFLLQAQASKAKVVVMANGGADITNAIKQGKEFGLDRGGQRVVALLIQYPEVRAIGLPTAQGPLMASSFYWDMSPEARAFTDRFAAAKGMPPTMIQAGTYGATLHYLKAVRAAGTD
;
A
#
# COMPACT_ATOMS: atom_id res chain seq x y z
N MET A 1 19.03 -5.14 100.29
CA MET A 1 18.13 -6.22 99.78
C MET A 1 17.24 -5.61 98.68
N ARG A 2 17.18 -6.26 97.57
CA ARG A 2 16.25 -6.23 96.40
C ARG A 2 16.79 -5.43 95.17
N TRP A 3 17.14 -6.25 94.24
CA TRP A 3 17.51 -6.01 92.87
C TRP A 3 16.32 -5.49 92.05
N LEU A 4 16.60 -4.49 91.15
CA LEU A 4 15.68 -4.16 90.08
C LEU A 4 16.48 -4.17 88.78
N LYS A 5 16.15 -5.12 87.92
CA LYS A 5 16.75 -5.34 86.61
C LYS A 5 16.09 -4.38 85.61
N THR A 6 16.91 -3.57 84.93
CA THR A 6 16.50 -2.70 83.84
C THR A 6 16.55 -3.52 82.55
N LEU A 7 15.41 -3.73 81.88
CA LEU A 7 15.29 -4.29 80.52
C LEU A 7 15.42 -3.14 79.52
N MET A 8 16.47 -3.15 78.71
CA MET A 8 16.57 -2.33 77.51
C MET A 8 15.84 -3.03 76.35
N ALA A 9 14.76 -2.42 75.85
CA ALA A 9 14.08 -2.85 74.66
C ALA A 9 14.76 -2.18 73.41
N VAL A 10 15.40 -3.00 72.59
CA VAL A 10 15.94 -2.59 71.31
C VAL A 10 14.79 -2.61 70.27
N PHE A 11 14.33 -1.43 69.83
CA PHE A 11 13.40 -1.29 68.69
C PHE A 11 14.20 -1.39 67.41
N GLY A 12 14.17 -2.56 66.78
CA GLY A 12 14.67 -2.76 65.42
C GLY A 12 13.66 -2.16 64.41
N ALA A 13 14.07 -1.05 63.75
CA ALA A 13 13.30 -0.52 62.62
C ALA A 13 13.48 -1.43 61.39
N ALA A 14 12.48 -2.27 61.11
CA ALA A 14 12.40 -3.00 59.85
C ALA A 14 11.98 -2.02 58.75
N ILE A 15 12.95 -1.62 57.88
CA ILE A 15 12.67 -0.91 56.66
C ILE A 15 12.01 -1.93 55.70
N LEU A 16 10.71 -1.86 55.58
CA LEU A 16 9.95 -2.53 54.52
C LEU A 16 10.30 -1.87 53.18
N LEU A 17 11.24 -2.45 52.42
CA LEU A 17 11.33 -2.19 50.97
C LEU A 17 10.04 -2.71 50.34
N ALA A 18 9.07 -1.83 50.14
CA ALA A 18 7.96 -2.11 49.25
C ALA A 18 8.54 -2.27 47.82
N PRO A 19 8.27 -3.40 47.14
CA PRO A 19 8.58 -3.45 45.73
C PRO A 19 7.77 -2.33 45.06
N THR A 20 8.46 -1.39 44.39
CA THR A 20 7.80 -0.51 43.44
C THR A 20 7.21 -1.44 42.38
N LEU A 21 5.92 -1.69 42.48
CA LEU A 21 5.12 -2.21 41.37
C LEU A 21 5.35 -1.18 40.25
N GLY A 22 6.27 -1.49 39.34
CA GLY A 22 6.37 -0.79 38.08
C GLY A 22 4.95 -0.81 37.49
N SER A 23 4.41 0.38 37.24
CA SER A 23 3.14 0.52 36.55
C SER A 23 3.20 -0.41 35.36
N ALA A 24 2.31 -1.39 35.31
CA ALA A 24 2.06 -2.17 34.12
C ALA A 24 1.79 -1.14 33.02
N GLN A 25 2.70 -1.05 32.06
CA GLN A 25 2.64 -0.09 30.99
C GLN A 25 1.40 -0.46 30.16
N ASP A 26 0.36 0.38 30.26
CA ASP A 26 -0.91 0.12 29.60
C ASP A 26 -0.70 0.01 28.08
N GLY A 27 -0.83 -1.21 27.58
CA GLY A 27 -1.00 -1.54 26.17
C GLY A 27 0.29 -1.49 25.33
N ALA A 28 0.22 -2.13 24.18
CA ALA A 28 1.16 -2.01 23.07
C ALA A 28 0.67 -0.95 22.10
N VAL A 29 1.58 -0.31 21.36
CA VAL A 29 1.20 0.43 20.14
C VAL A 29 0.98 -0.58 19.04
N LYS A 30 -0.25 -0.67 18.51
CA LYS A 30 -0.65 -1.73 17.59
C LYS A 30 -0.77 -1.25 16.16
N ILE A 31 -0.05 -1.90 15.25
CA ILE A 31 -0.11 -1.65 13.81
C ILE A 31 -0.76 -2.85 13.13
N GLY A 32 -1.88 -2.62 12.45
CA GLY A 32 -2.59 -3.61 11.64
C GLY A 32 -2.22 -3.50 10.16
N VAL A 33 -1.59 -4.53 9.60
CA VAL A 33 -1.33 -4.64 8.16
C VAL A 33 -2.53 -5.34 7.51
N LEU A 34 -3.41 -4.55 6.91
CA LEU A 34 -4.59 -5.04 6.21
C LEU A 34 -4.28 -5.09 4.71
N ASP A 35 -4.07 -6.29 4.19
CA ASP A 35 -3.48 -6.41 2.86
C ASP A 35 -4.08 -7.55 2.04
N ASP A 36 -3.65 -7.66 0.79
CA ASP A 36 -3.92 -8.81 -0.09
C ASP A 36 -2.80 -9.84 0.08
N MET A 37 -3.01 -10.83 0.95
CA MET A 37 -1.95 -11.79 1.28
C MET A 37 -1.78 -12.91 0.26
N SER A 38 -2.80 -13.17 -0.58
CA SER A 38 -2.83 -14.34 -1.47
C SER A 38 -3.46 -14.10 -2.85
N GLY A 39 -4.02 -12.91 -3.08
CA GLY A 39 -4.74 -12.55 -4.30
C GLY A 39 -3.88 -11.83 -5.35
N PRO A 40 -4.51 -11.13 -6.30
CA PRO A 40 -3.86 -10.57 -7.49
C PRO A 40 -2.82 -9.48 -7.19
N TYR A 41 -2.84 -8.86 -6.00
CA TYR A 41 -1.88 -7.82 -5.60
C TYR A 41 -0.81 -8.31 -4.64
N SER A 42 -0.84 -9.59 -4.22
CA SER A 42 0.02 -10.13 -3.15
C SER A 42 1.52 -10.01 -3.41
N ASP A 43 1.95 -10.05 -4.67
CA ASP A 43 3.37 -9.89 -5.03
C ASP A 43 3.85 -8.44 -4.87
N ASN A 44 2.95 -7.48 -5.08
CA ASN A 44 3.26 -6.05 -5.01
C ASN A 44 3.16 -5.48 -3.59
N THR A 45 2.36 -6.10 -2.74
CA THR A 45 1.97 -5.65 -1.40
C THR A 45 2.07 -6.83 -0.42
N GLY A 46 1.00 -7.22 0.24
CA GLY A 46 0.80 -8.46 0.98
C GLY A 46 1.91 -8.84 1.96
N PRO A 47 2.48 -10.05 1.81
CA PRO A 47 3.59 -10.48 2.67
C PRO A 47 4.81 -9.56 2.61
N GLY A 48 5.03 -8.85 1.50
CA GLY A 48 6.09 -7.85 1.37
C GLY A 48 5.85 -6.61 2.21
N ASP A 49 4.62 -6.10 2.26
CA ASP A 49 4.26 -4.97 3.13
C ASP A 49 4.37 -5.34 4.60
N LEU A 50 3.92 -6.55 4.99
CA LEU A 50 4.11 -7.04 6.35
C LEU A 50 5.60 -7.13 6.74
N LEU A 51 6.45 -7.62 5.83
CA LEU A 51 7.91 -7.61 6.03
C LEU A 51 8.43 -6.18 6.21
N ALA A 52 8.02 -5.25 5.36
CA ALA A 52 8.44 -3.85 5.41
C ALA A 52 8.07 -3.17 6.74
N VAL A 53 6.84 -3.40 7.24
CA VAL A 53 6.41 -2.92 8.56
C VAL A 53 7.27 -3.50 9.68
N ARG A 54 7.52 -4.82 9.67
CA ARG A 54 8.37 -5.48 10.68
C ARG A 54 9.81 -4.98 10.64
N MET A 55 10.38 -4.74 9.46
CA MET A 55 11.71 -4.14 9.32
C MET A 55 11.74 -2.71 9.89
N ALA A 56 10.73 -1.90 9.60
CA ALA A 56 10.64 -0.53 10.13
C ALA A 56 10.52 -0.52 11.66
N VAL A 57 9.71 -1.42 12.24
CA VAL A 57 9.57 -1.57 13.69
C VAL A 57 10.92 -1.98 14.33
N ALA A 58 11.62 -2.94 13.73
CA ALA A 58 12.93 -3.39 14.20
C ALA A 58 13.97 -2.24 14.15
N ASP A 59 14.03 -1.51 13.04
CA ASP A 59 14.95 -0.37 12.86
C ASP A 59 14.61 0.80 13.79
N PHE A 60 13.35 0.95 14.18
CA PHE A 60 12.92 1.95 15.16
C PHE A 60 13.28 1.57 16.61
N GLY A 61 13.56 0.29 16.88
CA GLY A 61 13.95 -0.23 18.20
C GLY A 61 12.86 -1.05 18.92
N GLY A 62 11.79 -1.45 18.24
CA GLY A 62 10.77 -2.37 18.75
C GLY A 62 9.81 -1.79 19.79
N SER A 63 10.03 -0.52 20.23
CA SER A 63 9.19 0.14 21.21
C SER A 63 9.10 1.64 20.97
N VAL A 64 8.02 2.28 21.42
CA VAL A 64 7.81 3.72 21.37
C VAL A 64 7.10 4.18 22.67
N LEU A 65 7.50 5.31 23.22
CA LEU A 65 6.98 5.83 24.51
C LEU A 65 7.07 4.81 25.66
N GLY A 66 8.05 3.90 25.58
CA GLY A 66 8.22 2.82 26.54
C GLY A 66 7.25 1.63 26.35
N LYS A 67 6.32 1.68 25.40
CA LYS A 67 5.37 0.59 25.03
C LYS A 67 5.97 -0.29 23.92
N PRO A 68 5.79 -1.61 23.93
CA PRO A 68 6.16 -2.46 22.81
C PRO A 68 5.30 -2.13 21.58
N ILE A 69 5.86 -2.33 20.38
CA ILE A 69 5.13 -2.20 19.13
C ILE A 69 4.68 -3.60 18.69
N GLU A 70 3.36 -3.78 18.58
CA GLU A 70 2.74 -5.03 18.11
C GLU A 70 2.32 -4.88 16.64
N VAL A 71 2.64 -5.88 15.82
CA VAL A 71 2.25 -5.92 14.40
C VAL A 71 1.38 -7.13 14.15
N ILE A 72 0.12 -6.87 13.82
CA ILE A 72 -0.84 -7.90 13.37
C ILE A 72 -1.12 -7.76 11.88
N SER A 73 -1.61 -8.82 11.25
CA SER A 73 -1.94 -8.79 9.82
C SER A 73 -3.16 -9.61 9.49
N ALA A 74 -3.86 -9.24 8.43
CA ALA A 74 -4.97 -10.02 7.91
C ALA A 74 -5.08 -9.88 6.38
N ASP A 75 -5.61 -10.94 5.75
CA ASP A 75 -5.95 -10.96 4.33
C ASP A 75 -7.36 -10.39 4.13
N MET A 76 -7.44 -9.28 3.42
CA MET A 76 -8.73 -8.66 3.05
C MET A 76 -9.41 -9.35 1.87
N GLN A 77 -8.73 -10.31 1.20
CA GLN A 77 -9.23 -11.08 0.06
C GLN A 77 -9.77 -10.23 -1.11
N ASN A 78 -9.41 -8.96 -1.16
CA ASN A 78 -9.97 -7.95 -2.09
C ASN A 78 -11.52 -7.87 -2.08
N LYS A 79 -12.16 -8.23 -0.95
CA LYS A 79 -13.60 -8.15 -0.71
C LYS A 79 -13.90 -7.01 0.26
N VAL A 80 -14.78 -6.09 -0.17
CA VAL A 80 -15.07 -4.86 0.60
C VAL A 80 -15.64 -5.17 1.97
N ASP A 81 -16.58 -6.11 2.06
CA ASP A 81 -17.20 -6.56 3.30
C ASP A 81 -16.18 -7.21 4.26
N VAL A 82 -15.27 -8.04 3.74
CA VAL A 82 -14.22 -8.67 4.52
C VAL A 82 -13.23 -7.62 5.05
N GLY A 83 -12.68 -6.79 4.18
CA GLY A 83 -11.66 -5.80 4.56
C GLY A 83 -12.20 -4.76 5.55
N VAL A 84 -13.39 -4.20 5.29
CA VAL A 84 -14.05 -3.23 6.18
C VAL A 84 -14.47 -3.91 7.50
N GLY A 85 -14.92 -5.18 7.47
CA GLY A 85 -15.26 -5.95 8.66
C GLY A 85 -14.05 -6.19 9.57
N ILE A 86 -12.88 -6.55 8.99
CA ILE A 86 -11.61 -6.70 9.72
C ILE A 86 -11.20 -5.36 10.35
N ALA A 87 -11.21 -4.27 9.58
CA ALA A 87 -10.83 -2.95 10.07
C ALA A 87 -11.72 -2.50 11.24
N ARG A 88 -13.04 -2.73 11.16
CA ARG A 88 -13.99 -2.44 12.24
C ARG A 88 -13.63 -3.21 13.51
N ARG A 89 -13.45 -4.53 13.41
CA ARG A 89 -13.05 -5.36 14.55
C ARG A 89 -11.73 -4.87 15.16
N TRP A 90 -10.76 -4.54 14.34
CA TRP A 90 -9.45 -4.07 14.79
C TRP A 90 -9.54 -2.75 15.57
N TYR A 91 -10.34 -1.78 15.11
CA TYR A 91 -10.53 -0.53 15.84
C TYR A 91 -11.38 -0.69 17.10
N GLU A 92 -12.49 -1.46 17.03
CA GLU A 92 -13.47 -1.53 18.11
C GLU A 92 -13.08 -2.57 19.21
N GLN A 93 -12.47 -3.68 18.83
CA GLN A 93 -12.22 -4.80 19.74
C GLN A 93 -10.73 -5.01 20.02
N ASP A 94 -9.90 -5.02 18.97
CA ASP A 94 -8.48 -5.33 19.09
C ASP A 94 -7.63 -4.10 19.46
N GLN A 95 -8.23 -2.91 19.49
CA GLN A 95 -7.60 -1.62 19.83
C GLN A 95 -6.36 -1.33 18.98
N VAL A 96 -6.47 -1.50 17.66
CA VAL A 96 -5.43 -1.15 16.70
C VAL A 96 -5.35 0.37 16.56
N ASP A 97 -4.17 0.94 16.66
CA ASP A 97 -3.93 2.38 16.60
C ASP A 97 -3.78 2.87 15.15
N LEU A 98 -3.09 2.08 14.32
CA LEU A 98 -2.89 2.35 12.91
C LEU A 98 -3.22 1.15 12.05
N ILE A 99 -4.05 1.34 11.01
CA ILE A 99 -4.17 0.38 9.90
C ILE A 99 -3.34 0.90 8.72
N ILE A 100 -2.50 0.03 8.11
CA ILE A 100 -1.61 0.36 7.00
C ILE A 100 -1.72 -0.68 5.87
N GLY A 101 -1.32 -0.34 4.65
CA GLY A 101 -1.38 -1.20 3.46
C GLY A 101 -2.58 -0.87 2.58
N ILE A 102 -3.54 -1.76 2.53
CA ILE A 102 -4.85 -1.66 1.89
C ILE A 102 -4.75 -1.42 0.38
N PRO A 103 -4.34 -2.41 -0.45
CA PRO A 103 -4.21 -2.24 -1.91
C PRO A 103 -5.54 -2.01 -2.65
N HIS A 104 -6.69 -2.36 -2.07
CA HIS A 104 -7.97 -2.20 -2.73
C HIS A 104 -8.62 -0.85 -2.42
N SER A 105 -8.70 0.05 -3.40
CA SER A 105 -9.16 1.43 -3.22
C SER A 105 -10.55 1.57 -2.61
N ALA A 106 -11.52 0.71 -2.94
CA ALA A 106 -12.85 0.78 -2.34
C ALA A 106 -12.83 0.36 -0.85
N ILE A 107 -11.97 -0.58 -0.46
CA ILE A 107 -11.74 -0.94 0.95
C ILE A 107 -11.11 0.25 1.68
N ALA A 108 -10.06 0.85 1.11
CA ALA A 108 -9.39 2.00 1.71
C ALA A 108 -10.35 3.16 1.97
N LEU A 109 -11.22 3.49 1.01
CA LEU A 109 -12.26 4.52 1.19
C LEU A 109 -13.23 4.19 2.34
N GLY A 110 -13.59 2.90 2.50
CA GLY A 110 -14.40 2.43 3.62
C GLY A 110 -13.68 2.52 4.96
N VAL A 111 -12.40 2.13 5.00
CA VAL A 111 -11.56 2.15 6.22
C VAL A 111 -11.27 3.58 6.67
N VAL A 112 -11.08 4.54 5.75
CA VAL A 112 -10.94 5.97 6.08
C VAL A 112 -12.15 6.48 6.88
N LYS A 113 -13.36 6.13 6.46
CA LYS A 113 -14.58 6.50 7.20
C LYS A 113 -14.66 5.83 8.58
N LEU A 114 -14.23 4.58 8.69
CA LEU A 114 -14.17 3.88 9.97
C LEU A 114 -13.13 4.52 10.90
N ALA A 115 -11.95 4.86 10.39
CA ALA A 115 -10.89 5.51 11.15
C ALA A 115 -11.38 6.84 11.75
N GLU A 116 -12.09 7.65 10.95
CA GLU A 116 -12.72 8.89 11.41
C GLU A 116 -13.75 8.64 12.51
N GLN A 117 -14.65 7.66 12.32
CA GLN A 117 -15.68 7.31 13.31
C GLN A 117 -15.10 6.78 14.63
N SER A 118 -13.98 6.07 14.56
CA SER A 118 -13.32 5.44 15.71
C SER A 118 -12.24 6.32 16.34
N ASN A 119 -12.01 7.54 15.82
CA ASN A 119 -10.89 8.41 16.20
C ASN A 119 -9.53 7.68 16.16
N ARG A 120 -9.30 6.91 15.09
CA ARG A 120 -8.08 6.12 14.85
C ARG A 120 -7.42 6.57 13.55
N LEU A 121 -6.24 6.06 13.27
CA LEU A 121 -5.47 6.42 12.08
C LEU A 121 -5.47 5.30 11.03
N VAL A 122 -5.45 5.71 9.77
CA VAL A 122 -5.20 4.83 8.64
C VAL A 122 -4.17 5.45 7.69
N MET A 123 -3.22 4.64 7.23
CA MET A 123 -2.23 5.04 6.23
C MET A 123 -2.31 4.12 5.02
N PRO A 124 -3.18 4.40 4.03
CA PRO A 124 -3.19 3.65 2.78
C PRO A 124 -1.86 3.87 2.04
N THR A 125 -1.05 2.81 1.92
CA THR A 125 0.24 2.84 1.21
C THR A 125 0.15 2.21 -0.17
N ALA A 126 -0.90 1.42 -0.41
CA ALA A 126 -1.07 0.66 -1.63
C ALA A 126 -2.31 1.06 -2.45
N ALA A 127 -3.41 1.51 -1.81
CA ALA A 127 -4.57 2.03 -2.53
C ALA A 127 -4.19 3.30 -3.30
N ALA A 128 -4.56 3.36 -4.58
CA ALA A 128 -4.08 4.40 -5.47
C ALA A 128 -5.09 5.50 -5.78
N THR A 129 -6.39 5.33 -5.48
CA THR A 129 -7.38 6.33 -5.87
C THR A 129 -7.08 7.73 -5.33
N ALA A 130 -7.01 8.73 -6.20
CA ALA A 130 -6.81 10.13 -5.83
C ALA A 130 -7.96 10.71 -4.97
N GLU A 131 -9.07 9.97 -4.83
CA GLU A 131 -10.16 10.37 -3.93
C GLU A 131 -9.73 10.45 -2.46
N LEU A 132 -8.73 9.66 -2.05
CA LEU A 132 -8.20 9.64 -0.69
C LEU A 132 -7.57 10.98 -0.25
N THR A 133 -7.06 11.75 -1.20
CA THR A 133 -6.52 13.11 -0.98
C THR A 133 -7.41 14.21 -1.55
N GLY A 134 -8.53 13.83 -2.18
CA GLY A 134 -9.54 14.72 -2.75
C GLY A 134 -10.83 14.73 -1.94
N LYS A 135 -11.93 14.32 -2.58
CA LYS A 135 -13.29 14.36 -2.00
C LYS A 135 -13.51 13.48 -0.76
N SER A 136 -12.65 12.50 -0.55
CA SER A 136 -12.71 11.56 0.58
C SER A 136 -11.53 11.73 1.56
N CYS A 137 -10.85 12.88 1.54
CA CYS A 137 -9.78 13.15 2.49
C CYS A 137 -10.34 13.28 3.91
N SER A 138 -9.55 12.85 4.90
CA SER A 138 -9.91 12.90 6.32
C SER A 138 -8.67 13.26 7.14
N ALA A 139 -8.88 13.95 8.26
CA ALA A 139 -7.81 14.19 9.24
C ALA A 139 -7.27 12.91 9.88
N HIS A 140 -7.99 11.80 9.73
CA HIS A 140 -7.61 10.47 10.23
C HIS A 140 -6.91 9.60 9.18
N SER A 141 -6.60 10.14 8.00
CA SER A 141 -5.92 9.39 6.95
C SER A 141 -4.70 10.12 6.39
N VAL A 142 -3.64 9.37 6.15
CA VAL A 142 -2.47 9.84 5.43
C VAL A 142 -2.24 8.94 4.23
N HIS A 143 -2.58 9.43 3.04
CA HIS A 143 -2.32 8.71 1.80
C HIS A 143 -0.82 8.78 1.46
N TRP A 144 -0.17 7.63 1.34
CA TRP A 144 1.27 7.52 1.20
C TRP A 144 1.66 6.85 -0.12
N VAL A 145 2.82 7.18 -0.68
CA VAL A 145 3.49 6.64 -1.86
C VAL A 145 3.07 7.27 -3.18
N TYR A 146 1.87 7.03 -3.68
CA TYR A 146 1.44 7.42 -5.04
C TYR A 146 -0.08 7.50 -5.15
N ASP A 147 -0.56 8.11 -6.24
CA ASP A 147 -1.98 8.11 -6.57
C ASP A 147 -2.24 7.99 -8.08
N THR A 148 -3.50 7.77 -8.44
CA THR A 148 -3.94 7.66 -9.84
C THR A 148 -3.75 8.97 -10.61
N TYR A 149 -3.80 10.12 -9.94
CA TYR A 149 -3.58 11.42 -10.57
C TYR A 149 -2.12 11.59 -11.00
N GLY A 150 -1.17 11.39 -10.09
CA GLY A 150 0.26 11.53 -10.37
C GLY A 150 0.75 10.54 -11.42
N GLN A 151 0.33 9.27 -11.31
CA GLN A 151 0.66 8.22 -12.28
C GLN A 151 0.14 8.57 -13.69
N SER A 152 -1.14 8.91 -13.79
CA SER A 152 -1.77 9.27 -15.06
C SER A 152 -1.12 10.50 -15.66
N LYS A 153 -0.92 11.58 -14.90
CA LYS A 153 -0.30 12.83 -15.38
C LYS A 153 1.09 12.60 -15.96
N THR A 154 1.91 11.85 -15.26
CA THR A 154 3.29 11.57 -15.68
C THR A 154 3.33 10.78 -16.98
N LEU A 155 2.59 9.68 -17.05
CA LEU A 155 2.64 8.76 -18.18
C LEU A 155 1.90 9.32 -19.41
N VAL A 156 0.72 9.92 -19.23
CA VAL A 156 -0.02 10.54 -20.35
C VAL A 156 0.82 11.63 -21.00
N ASN A 157 1.42 12.53 -20.22
CA ASN A 157 2.24 13.60 -20.78
C ASN A 157 3.45 13.06 -21.58
N ALA A 158 4.09 12.00 -21.10
CA ALA A 158 5.20 11.39 -21.80
C ALA A 158 4.78 10.74 -23.13
N ILE A 159 3.65 10.03 -23.13
CA ILE A 159 3.13 9.31 -24.29
C ILE A 159 2.56 10.26 -25.34
N MET A 160 1.85 11.31 -24.93
CA MET A 160 1.34 12.35 -25.82
C MET A 160 2.47 13.05 -26.58
N LYS A 161 3.60 13.37 -25.92
CA LYS A 161 4.79 13.92 -26.57
C LYS A 161 5.43 13.00 -27.61
N GLN A 162 5.14 11.69 -27.53
CA GLN A 162 5.60 10.67 -28.47
C GLN A 162 4.59 10.39 -29.59
N GLY A 163 3.53 11.22 -29.73
CA GLY A 163 2.52 11.11 -30.78
C GLY A 163 1.35 10.16 -30.48
N GLY A 164 1.21 9.69 -29.24
CA GLY A 164 0.08 8.88 -28.79
C GLY A 164 -1.16 9.74 -28.53
N ASP A 165 -1.91 10.10 -29.56
CA ASP A 165 -3.01 11.08 -29.51
C ASP A 165 -4.42 10.48 -29.44
N SER A 166 -4.55 9.16 -29.60
CA SER A 166 -5.84 8.44 -29.51
C SER A 166 -5.73 7.22 -28.60
N TRP A 167 -6.66 7.09 -27.66
CA TRP A 167 -6.57 6.21 -26.51
C TRP A 167 -7.79 5.31 -26.37
N PHE A 168 -7.58 4.05 -26.00
CA PHE A 168 -8.61 3.11 -25.59
C PHE A 168 -8.20 2.47 -24.26
N PHE A 169 -9.12 2.32 -23.32
CA PHE A 169 -8.83 1.79 -21.99
C PHE A 169 -9.37 0.37 -21.81
N ILE A 170 -8.56 -0.50 -21.20
CA ILE A 170 -8.99 -1.77 -20.62
C ILE A 170 -8.89 -1.61 -19.11
N THR A 171 -10.04 -1.49 -18.43
CA THR A 171 -10.16 -0.96 -17.09
C THR A 171 -10.71 -2.00 -16.14
N VAL A 172 -10.05 -2.22 -14.99
CA VAL A 172 -10.62 -3.04 -13.92
C VAL A 172 -11.84 -2.33 -13.29
N ASP A 173 -12.95 -3.06 -13.17
CA ASP A 173 -14.26 -2.49 -12.85
C ASP A 173 -14.48 -2.27 -11.35
N TYR A 174 -13.65 -1.40 -10.74
CA TYR A 174 -13.86 -0.87 -9.39
C TYR A 174 -13.14 0.48 -9.20
N ALA A 175 -13.26 1.09 -8.00
CA ALA A 175 -12.81 2.46 -7.72
C ALA A 175 -11.39 2.81 -8.21
N PHE A 176 -10.43 1.88 -8.15
CA PHE A 176 -9.06 2.10 -8.64
C PHE A 176 -9.01 2.27 -10.16
N GLY A 177 -9.57 1.30 -10.92
CA GLY A 177 -9.57 1.37 -12.38
C GLY A 177 -10.35 2.58 -12.89
N HIS A 178 -11.50 2.87 -12.28
CA HIS A 178 -12.30 4.05 -12.63
C HIS A 178 -11.52 5.35 -12.41
N ALA A 179 -10.79 5.48 -11.30
CA ALA A 179 -9.95 6.65 -11.03
C ALA A 179 -8.79 6.79 -12.03
N LEU A 180 -8.13 5.67 -12.39
CA LEU A 180 -7.08 5.68 -13.42
C LEU A 180 -7.62 6.10 -14.78
N GLU A 181 -8.72 5.49 -15.24
CA GLU A 181 -9.36 5.82 -16.53
C GLU A 181 -9.79 7.29 -16.56
N GLN A 182 -10.43 7.77 -15.48
CA GLN A 182 -10.88 9.15 -15.39
C GLN A 182 -9.70 10.12 -15.45
N ASN A 183 -8.70 9.97 -14.56
CA ASN A 183 -7.58 10.88 -14.50
C ASN A 183 -6.78 10.89 -15.82
N ALA A 184 -6.51 9.71 -16.39
CA ALA A 184 -5.81 9.63 -17.67
C ALA A 184 -6.62 10.26 -18.80
N SER A 185 -7.93 10.02 -18.87
CA SER A 185 -8.83 10.60 -19.88
C SER A 185 -8.86 12.13 -19.81
N GLU A 186 -8.87 12.71 -18.60
CA GLU A 186 -8.81 14.15 -18.39
C GLU A 186 -7.49 14.74 -18.95
N PHE A 187 -6.35 14.11 -18.64
CA PHE A 187 -5.05 14.56 -19.16
C PHE A 187 -4.91 14.38 -20.66
N VAL A 188 -5.41 13.27 -21.23
CA VAL A 188 -5.43 13.04 -22.69
C VAL A 188 -6.21 14.15 -23.38
N LYS A 189 -7.42 14.45 -22.91
CA LYS A 189 -8.27 15.52 -23.48
C LYS A 189 -7.64 16.91 -23.33
N ALA A 190 -7.09 17.20 -22.14
CA ALA A 190 -6.40 18.47 -21.88
C ALA A 190 -5.17 18.67 -22.78
N ALA A 191 -4.49 17.59 -23.17
CA ALA A 191 -3.37 17.61 -24.11
C ALA A 191 -3.78 17.57 -25.61
N GLY A 192 -5.10 17.67 -25.92
CA GLY A 192 -5.62 17.64 -27.28
C GLY A 192 -5.79 16.24 -27.89
N GLY A 193 -5.62 15.19 -27.09
CA GLY A 193 -5.85 13.80 -27.52
C GLY A 193 -7.31 13.38 -27.46
N LYS A 194 -7.59 12.18 -27.96
CA LYS A 194 -8.93 11.60 -28.04
C LYS A 194 -9.01 10.29 -27.27
N VAL A 195 -10.06 10.12 -26.48
CA VAL A 195 -10.43 8.83 -25.89
C VAL A 195 -11.51 8.21 -26.79
N LEU A 196 -11.20 7.06 -27.39
CA LEU A 196 -12.05 6.39 -28.36
C LEU A 196 -13.03 5.40 -27.70
N GLY A 197 -12.78 5.04 -26.45
CA GLY A 197 -13.64 4.17 -25.67
C GLY A 197 -12.92 3.47 -24.53
N SER A 198 -13.66 2.62 -23.83
CA SER A 198 -13.14 1.75 -22.78
C SER A 198 -13.91 0.43 -22.72
N ALA A 199 -13.25 -0.62 -22.22
CA ALA A 199 -13.85 -1.91 -21.89
C ALA A 199 -13.50 -2.25 -20.45
N ARG A 200 -14.50 -2.68 -19.66
CA ARG A 200 -14.33 -2.97 -18.24
C ARG A 200 -14.32 -4.46 -17.97
N HIS A 201 -13.38 -4.90 -17.14
CA HIS A 201 -13.22 -6.30 -16.73
C HIS A 201 -13.31 -6.45 -15.21
N PRO A 202 -13.78 -7.59 -14.68
CA PRO A 202 -13.76 -7.86 -13.24
C PRO A 202 -12.32 -8.01 -12.73
N LEU A 203 -12.11 -7.76 -11.43
CA LEU A 203 -10.83 -8.03 -10.77
C LEU A 203 -10.51 -9.53 -10.82
N ASN A 204 -9.23 -9.86 -11.00
CA ASN A 204 -8.70 -11.22 -11.12
C ASN A 204 -9.25 -11.96 -12.35
N ASN A 205 -9.20 -11.29 -13.51
CA ASN A 205 -9.71 -11.82 -14.77
C ASN A 205 -8.64 -12.65 -15.50
N PRO A 206 -8.89 -13.93 -15.79
CA PRO A 206 -7.91 -14.78 -16.47
C PRO A 206 -7.89 -14.61 -18.00
N ASP A 207 -8.97 -14.09 -18.60
CA ASP A 207 -9.15 -14.02 -20.06
C ASP A 207 -9.49 -12.60 -20.51
N PHE A 208 -8.56 -11.99 -21.25
CA PHE A 208 -8.71 -10.63 -21.79
C PHE A 208 -9.14 -10.60 -23.26
N SER A 209 -9.40 -11.75 -23.90
CA SER A 209 -9.64 -11.85 -25.34
C SER A 209 -10.72 -10.89 -25.85
N SER A 210 -11.89 -10.83 -25.21
CA SER A 210 -13.00 -9.98 -25.61
C SER A 210 -12.69 -8.47 -25.45
N PHE A 211 -11.94 -8.10 -24.43
CA PHE A 211 -11.50 -6.71 -24.17
C PHE A 211 -10.42 -6.28 -25.18
N LEU A 212 -9.50 -7.18 -25.52
CA LEU A 212 -8.45 -6.96 -26.50
C LEU A 212 -9.00 -6.82 -27.92
N LEU A 213 -10.03 -7.59 -28.28
CA LEU A 213 -10.74 -7.44 -29.57
C LEU A 213 -11.41 -6.06 -29.68
N GLN A 214 -12.03 -5.57 -28.60
CA GLN A 214 -12.62 -4.23 -28.59
C GLN A 214 -11.53 -3.15 -28.74
N ALA A 215 -10.41 -3.32 -28.01
CA ALA A 215 -9.26 -2.41 -28.13
C ALA A 215 -8.69 -2.41 -29.57
N GLN A 216 -8.54 -3.58 -30.18
CA GLN A 216 -8.07 -3.71 -31.57
C GLN A 216 -9.02 -3.04 -32.56
N ALA A 217 -10.34 -3.24 -32.41
CA ALA A 217 -11.37 -2.65 -33.24
C ALA A 217 -11.42 -1.11 -33.12
N SER A 218 -11.07 -0.54 -31.98
CA SER A 218 -11.05 0.91 -31.75
C SER A 218 -10.07 1.68 -32.63
N LYS A 219 -9.03 1.02 -33.12
CA LYS A 219 -7.91 1.62 -33.86
C LYS A 219 -7.17 2.74 -33.10
N ALA A 220 -7.29 2.78 -31.78
CA ALA A 220 -6.56 3.71 -30.93
C ALA A 220 -5.06 3.46 -31.08
N LYS A 221 -4.24 4.53 -31.13
CA LYS A 221 -2.77 4.40 -31.13
C LYS A 221 -2.24 3.86 -29.81
N VAL A 222 -2.96 4.13 -28.71
CA VAL A 222 -2.57 3.75 -27.35
C VAL A 222 -3.70 2.90 -26.75
N VAL A 223 -3.36 1.67 -26.37
CA VAL A 223 -4.24 0.78 -25.59
C VAL A 223 -3.71 0.75 -24.16
N VAL A 224 -4.51 1.24 -23.24
CA VAL A 224 -4.12 1.42 -21.83
C VAL A 224 -4.65 0.29 -20.99
N MET A 225 -3.78 -0.35 -20.24
CA MET A 225 -4.13 -1.25 -19.15
C MET A 225 -4.31 -0.42 -17.87
N ALA A 226 -5.57 -0.07 -17.58
CA ALA A 226 -5.97 0.64 -16.35
C ALA A 226 -6.31 -0.36 -15.24
N ASN A 227 -5.35 -1.20 -14.90
CA ASN A 227 -5.40 -2.26 -13.92
C ASN A 227 -4.00 -2.47 -13.28
N GLY A 228 -3.79 -3.54 -12.52
CA GLY A 228 -2.52 -3.84 -11.86
C GLY A 228 -2.46 -5.30 -11.39
N GLY A 229 -1.32 -5.72 -10.83
CA GLY A 229 -1.14 -7.06 -10.30
C GLY A 229 -1.21 -8.16 -11.35
N ALA A 230 -1.88 -9.27 -11.02
CA ALA A 230 -2.03 -10.38 -11.95
C ALA A 230 -2.78 -10.00 -13.23
N ASP A 231 -3.76 -9.08 -13.14
CA ASP A 231 -4.56 -8.65 -14.29
C ASP A 231 -3.71 -7.94 -15.34
N ILE A 232 -2.80 -7.05 -14.93
CA ILE A 232 -1.93 -6.36 -15.90
C ILE A 232 -0.95 -7.30 -16.58
N THR A 233 -0.43 -8.28 -15.83
CA THR A 233 0.45 -9.32 -16.36
C THR A 233 -0.25 -10.14 -17.44
N ASN A 234 -1.48 -10.59 -17.18
CA ASN A 234 -2.29 -11.36 -18.11
C ASN A 234 -2.68 -10.51 -19.34
N ALA A 235 -3.15 -9.29 -19.11
CA ALA A 235 -3.58 -8.40 -20.20
C ALA A 235 -2.43 -8.06 -21.16
N ILE A 236 -1.22 -7.80 -20.65
CA ILE A 236 -0.07 -7.49 -21.50
C ILE A 236 0.39 -8.72 -22.30
N LYS A 237 0.48 -9.90 -21.66
CA LYS A 237 0.85 -11.14 -22.35
C LYS A 237 -0.12 -11.47 -23.48
N GLN A 238 -1.42 -11.48 -23.17
CA GLN A 238 -2.45 -11.75 -24.16
C GLN A 238 -2.51 -10.66 -25.24
N GLY A 239 -2.35 -9.40 -24.89
CA GLY A 239 -2.28 -8.29 -25.85
C GLY A 239 -1.14 -8.47 -26.89
N LYS A 240 -0.01 -9.03 -26.45
CA LYS A 240 1.10 -9.38 -27.34
C LYS A 240 0.74 -10.55 -28.27
N GLU A 241 0.09 -11.58 -27.73
CA GLU A 241 -0.38 -12.74 -28.50
C GLU A 241 -1.42 -12.33 -29.56
N PHE A 242 -2.32 -11.42 -29.20
CA PHE A 242 -3.29 -10.79 -30.13
C PHE A 242 -2.64 -9.90 -31.18
N GLY A 243 -1.36 -9.53 -31.01
CA GLY A 243 -0.62 -8.74 -31.96
C GLY A 243 -1.06 -7.28 -32.05
N LEU A 244 -1.49 -6.66 -30.92
CA LEU A 244 -1.86 -5.25 -30.88
C LEU A 244 -0.73 -4.35 -31.36
N ASP A 245 0.51 -4.64 -30.96
CA ASP A 245 1.73 -3.94 -31.36
C ASP A 245 2.00 -4.06 -32.87
N ARG A 246 1.79 -5.24 -33.44
CA ARG A 246 1.91 -5.48 -34.89
C ARG A 246 0.83 -4.75 -35.69
N GLY A 247 -0.33 -4.51 -35.06
CA GLY A 247 -1.41 -3.70 -35.59
C GLY A 247 -1.17 -2.18 -35.49
N GLY A 248 -0.01 -1.75 -34.95
CA GLY A 248 0.35 -0.34 -34.78
C GLY A 248 -0.23 0.29 -33.51
N GLN A 249 -0.79 -0.52 -32.59
CA GLN A 249 -1.32 -0.04 -31.32
C GLN A 249 -0.27 -0.27 -30.21
N ARG A 250 0.08 0.80 -29.49
CA ARG A 250 1.02 0.74 -28.37
C ARG A 250 0.29 0.34 -27.09
N VAL A 251 0.67 -0.78 -26.48
CA VAL A 251 0.17 -1.17 -25.16
C VAL A 251 0.92 -0.40 -24.08
N VAL A 252 0.18 0.19 -23.14
CA VAL A 252 0.68 1.00 -22.03
C VAL A 252 0.07 0.55 -20.72
N ALA A 253 0.90 0.44 -19.70
CA ALA A 253 0.50 0.19 -18.31
C ALA A 253 0.58 1.49 -17.51
N LEU A 254 -0.52 1.95 -16.90
CA LEU A 254 -0.48 3.13 -16.03
C LEU A 254 0.12 2.83 -14.65
N LEU A 255 0.04 1.58 -14.20
CA LEU A 255 0.66 1.12 -12.97
C LEU A 255 1.22 -0.28 -13.19
N ILE A 256 2.53 -0.39 -13.19
CA ILE A 256 3.26 -1.65 -13.27
C ILE A 256 4.43 -1.62 -12.29
N GLN A 257 4.71 -2.72 -11.63
CA GLN A 257 5.75 -2.87 -10.64
C GLN A 257 6.79 -3.91 -11.10
N TYR A 258 7.88 -4.01 -10.37
CA TYR A 258 8.95 -4.96 -10.67
C TYR A 258 8.48 -6.44 -10.75
N PRO A 259 7.61 -6.96 -9.85
CA PRO A 259 7.10 -8.34 -9.96
C PRO A 259 6.39 -8.61 -11.27
N GLU A 260 5.53 -7.69 -11.73
CA GLU A 260 4.83 -7.86 -13.01
C GLU A 260 5.80 -7.83 -14.20
N VAL A 261 6.79 -6.94 -14.20
CA VAL A 261 7.81 -6.89 -15.25
C VAL A 261 8.55 -8.22 -15.35
N ARG A 262 8.90 -8.83 -14.21
CA ARG A 262 9.50 -10.17 -14.18
C ARG A 262 8.54 -11.25 -14.69
N ALA A 263 7.29 -11.22 -14.26
CA ALA A 263 6.27 -12.20 -14.65
C ALA A 263 5.91 -12.12 -16.14
N ILE A 264 5.91 -10.92 -16.72
CA ILE A 264 5.73 -10.70 -18.16
C ILE A 264 6.94 -11.23 -18.94
N GLY A 265 8.13 -11.12 -18.38
CA GLY A 265 9.39 -11.46 -19.01
C GLY A 265 10.03 -10.27 -19.74
N LEU A 266 11.35 -10.13 -19.58
CA LEU A 266 12.09 -8.97 -20.08
C LEU A 266 11.93 -8.70 -21.60
N PRO A 267 11.88 -9.72 -22.48
CA PRO A 267 11.68 -9.46 -23.91
C PRO A 267 10.34 -8.79 -24.23
N THR A 268 9.28 -9.14 -23.48
CA THR A 268 7.93 -8.58 -23.65
C THR A 268 7.79 -7.22 -22.96
N ALA A 269 8.51 -7.03 -21.87
CA ALA A 269 8.47 -5.82 -21.05
C ALA A 269 9.39 -4.69 -21.57
N GLN A 270 10.08 -4.87 -22.71
CA GLN A 270 10.90 -3.82 -23.32
C GLN A 270 10.05 -2.71 -23.93
N GLY A 271 10.45 -1.46 -23.69
CA GLY A 271 9.85 -0.26 -24.28
C GLY A 271 8.70 0.42 -23.55
N PRO A 272 7.89 -0.22 -22.69
CA PRO A 272 6.94 0.48 -21.84
C PRO A 272 7.61 1.50 -20.92
N LEU A 273 6.95 2.66 -20.75
CA LEU A 273 7.29 3.62 -19.72
C LEU A 273 6.63 3.22 -18.41
N MET A 274 7.33 3.40 -17.29
CA MET A 274 6.73 3.29 -15.97
C MET A 274 7.07 4.52 -15.14
N ALA A 275 6.16 4.88 -14.25
CA ALA A 275 6.38 5.89 -13.23
C ALA A 275 6.52 5.20 -11.86
N SER A 276 7.55 5.54 -11.11
CA SER A 276 7.78 4.97 -9.78
C SER A 276 8.37 6.02 -8.85
N SER A 277 7.90 6.03 -7.60
CA SER A 277 8.45 6.87 -6.54
C SER A 277 9.68 6.25 -5.86
N PHE A 278 9.94 4.96 -6.09
CA PHE A 278 11.08 4.25 -5.58
C PHE A 278 11.60 3.25 -6.62
N TYR A 279 12.92 3.20 -6.76
CA TYR A 279 13.61 2.17 -7.51
C TYR A 279 14.75 1.62 -6.66
N TRP A 280 14.88 0.32 -6.61
CA TRP A 280 15.79 -0.40 -5.72
C TRP A 280 17.26 0.05 -5.80
N ASP A 281 17.67 0.62 -6.93
CA ASP A 281 19.04 1.05 -7.24
C ASP A 281 19.19 2.59 -7.37
N MET A 282 18.23 3.38 -6.88
CA MET A 282 18.23 4.83 -7.07
C MET A 282 19.23 5.59 -6.19
N SER A 283 19.68 4.99 -5.08
CA SER A 283 20.66 5.58 -4.15
C SER A 283 21.36 4.50 -3.33
N PRO A 284 22.48 4.81 -2.64
CA PRO A 284 23.12 3.89 -1.70
C PRO A 284 22.17 3.40 -0.59
N GLU A 285 21.33 4.29 -0.04
CA GLU A 285 20.35 3.96 1.00
C GLU A 285 19.26 3.03 0.46
N ALA A 286 18.78 3.28 -0.76
CA ALA A 286 17.82 2.41 -1.42
C ALA A 286 18.39 1.00 -1.64
N ARG A 287 19.67 0.90 -2.06
CA ARG A 287 20.37 -0.39 -2.18
C ARG A 287 20.49 -1.10 -0.83
N ALA A 288 20.95 -0.42 0.21
CA ALA A 288 21.11 -0.99 1.53
C ALA A 288 19.77 -1.52 2.12
N PHE A 289 18.68 -0.80 1.92
CA PHE A 289 17.33 -1.28 2.27
C PHE A 289 16.95 -2.49 1.42
N THR A 290 17.17 -2.42 0.12
CA THR A 290 16.84 -3.48 -0.83
C THR A 290 17.57 -4.78 -0.52
N ASP A 291 18.86 -4.74 -0.22
CA ASP A 291 19.67 -5.93 0.09
C ASP A 291 19.09 -6.69 1.30
N ARG A 292 18.71 -5.97 2.34
CA ARG A 292 18.08 -6.54 3.54
C ARG A 292 16.68 -7.11 3.22
N PHE A 293 15.87 -6.37 2.49
CA PHE A 293 14.53 -6.78 2.10
C PHE A 293 14.58 -8.02 1.18
N ALA A 294 15.45 -7.99 0.17
CA ALA A 294 15.59 -9.07 -0.79
C ALA A 294 16.15 -10.34 -0.15
N ALA A 295 17.03 -10.24 0.84
CA ALA A 295 17.52 -11.39 1.61
C ALA A 295 16.37 -12.13 2.32
N ALA A 296 15.33 -11.44 2.75
CA ALA A 296 14.16 -12.01 3.44
C ALA A 296 13.02 -12.41 2.48
N LYS A 297 12.78 -11.62 1.42
CA LYS A 297 11.65 -11.80 0.48
C LYS A 297 12.03 -12.61 -0.77
N GLY A 298 13.31 -12.67 -1.14
CA GLY A 298 13.81 -13.29 -2.37
C GLY A 298 13.72 -12.41 -3.62
N MET A 299 13.31 -11.14 -3.48
CA MET A 299 13.23 -10.15 -4.57
C MET A 299 13.33 -8.72 -4.04
N PRO A 300 13.76 -7.75 -4.87
CA PRO A 300 13.75 -6.34 -4.52
C PRO A 300 12.35 -5.84 -4.12
N PRO A 301 12.25 -4.83 -3.23
CA PRO A 301 10.97 -4.25 -2.85
C PRO A 301 10.37 -3.43 -4.01
N THR A 302 9.04 -3.41 -4.07
CA THR A 302 8.28 -2.48 -4.91
C THR A 302 8.30 -1.08 -4.30
N MET A 303 7.86 -0.06 -5.05
CA MET A 303 7.68 1.28 -4.48
C MET A 303 6.64 1.29 -3.34
N ILE A 304 5.67 0.37 -3.36
CA ILE A 304 4.67 0.22 -2.31
C ILE A 304 5.32 -0.30 -1.04
N GLN A 305 6.04 -1.40 -1.12
CA GLN A 305 6.73 -2.03 0.02
C GLN A 305 7.77 -1.10 0.64
N ALA A 306 8.55 -0.39 -0.19
CA ALA A 306 9.48 0.63 0.30
C ALA A 306 8.74 1.82 0.95
N GLY A 307 7.61 2.22 0.37
CA GLY A 307 6.75 3.26 0.93
C GLY A 307 6.11 2.84 2.25
N THR A 308 5.64 1.61 2.38
CA THR A 308 5.08 1.04 3.61
C THR A 308 6.11 1.05 4.75
N TYR A 309 7.38 0.70 4.45
CA TYR A 309 8.49 0.87 5.40
C TYR A 309 8.63 2.34 5.84
N GLY A 310 8.67 3.28 4.89
CA GLY A 310 8.80 4.70 5.17
C GLY A 310 7.61 5.28 5.97
N ALA A 311 6.40 4.88 5.62
CA ALA A 311 5.17 5.26 6.31
C ALA A 311 5.15 4.79 7.77
N THR A 312 5.56 3.55 8.00
CA THR A 312 5.67 2.99 9.37
C THR A 312 6.67 3.76 10.21
N LEU A 313 7.87 4.05 9.68
CA LEU A 313 8.85 4.88 10.40
C LEU A 313 8.33 6.30 10.66
N HIS A 314 7.60 6.88 9.72
CA HIS A 314 6.99 8.21 9.89
C HIS A 314 5.96 8.21 11.01
N TYR A 315 5.06 7.23 11.02
CA TYR A 315 4.08 7.06 12.10
C TYR A 315 4.75 6.93 13.47
N LEU A 316 5.72 6.05 13.62
CA LEU A 316 6.41 5.83 14.89
C LEU A 316 7.18 7.07 15.37
N LYS A 317 7.77 7.85 14.45
CA LYS A 317 8.37 9.15 14.76
C LYS A 317 7.32 10.16 15.22
N ALA A 318 6.14 10.19 14.59
CA ALA A 318 5.04 11.06 14.96
C ALA A 318 4.49 10.72 16.36
N VAL A 319 4.25 9.44 16.66
CA VAL A 319 3.84 8.95 17.99
C VAL A 319 4.86 9.41 19.06
N ARG A 320 6.16 9.21 18.79
CA ARG A 320 7.22 9.63 19.72
C ARG A 320 7.24 11.15 19.93
N ALA A 321 7.02 11.93 18.90
CA ALA A 321 7.02 13.39 18.96
C ALA A 321 5.77 13.95 19.63
N ALA A 322 4.61 13.34 19.41
CA ALA A 322 3.33 13.74 20.00
C ALA A 322 3.20 13.33 21.48
N GLY A 323 3.93 12.29 21.91
CA GLY A 323 3.82 11.75 23.27
C GLY A 323 2.58 10.88 23.49
N THR A 324 1.89 10.50 22.42
CA THR A 324 0.66 9.66 22.42
C THR A 324 0.58 8.85 21.13
N ASP A 325 -0.12 7.73 21.20
CA ASP A 325 -0.50 6.83 20.13
C ASP A 325 -1.93 7.08 19.63
#